data_37f30c07c215b7b13768665c02e59328
#
_entry.id   37f30c07c215b7b13768665c02e59328
#
_cell.length_a   1.000
_cell.length_b   1.000
_cell.length_c   1.000
_cell.angle_alpha   90.00
_cell.angle_beta   90.00
_cell.angle_gamma   90.00
#
_symmetry.space_group_name_H-M   'P 1'
#
loop_
_entity.id
_entity.type
_entity.pdbx_description
1 polymer ?
#
loop_
_entity_poly.entity_id
_entity_poly.type
_entity_poly.pdbx_seq_one_letter_code
_entity_poly.pdbx_strand_id
1 'polypeptide(L)'
;MKSKILVVVLVLLHAASHAGILTDEKTAKTAKITIKTSAVCQQCKDRIEKNMAFEKGVRSVVLDLKTKELTVEYRTAKTNPEKLKTAVTKIGYDADEMEADTKAYEKLPTCCKKDAPPH
;
A
#
# COMPACT_ATOMS: atom_id res chain seq x y z
N MET A 1 -42.78 -41.42 -32.69
CA MET A 1 -42.68 -41.50 -31.23
C MET A 1 -41.22 -41.52 -30.71
N LYS A 2 -40.25 -41.68 -31.55
CA LYS A 2 -38.84 -41.73 -31.12
C LYS A 2 -38.15 -40.36 -31.05
N SER A 3 -38.72 -39.31 -31.60
CA SER A 3 -38.11 -37.96 -31.67
C SER A 3 -38.38 -37.10 -30.42
N LYS A 4 -39.34 -37.47 -29.59
CA LYS A 4 -39.65 -36.69 -28.38
C LYS A 4 -38.69 -36.92 -27.20
N ILE A 5 -37.99 -38.04 -27.22
CA ILE A 5 -37.05 -38.42 -26.16
C ILE A 5 -35.69 -37.72 -26.38
N LEU A 6 -35.34 -37.43 -27.65
CA LEU A 6 -34.10 -36.78 -27.96
C LEU A 6 -34.02 -35.31 -27.55
N VAL A 7 -35.18 -34.65 -27.54
CA VAL A 7 -35.25 -33.23 -27.18
C VAL A 7 -35.10 -33.02 -25.67
N VAL A 8 -35.59 -33.95 -24.88
CA VAL A 8 -35.49 -33.86 -23.40
C VAL A 8 -34.07 -34.07 -22.90
N VAL A 9 -33.30 -34.91 -23.59
CA VAL A 9 -31.90 -35.16 -23.21
C VAL A 9 -30.98 -33.97 -23.53
N LEU A 10 -31.32 -33.20 -24.55
CA LEU A 10 -30.50 -32.03 -24.98
C LEU A 10 -30.71 -30.82 -24.05
N VAL A 11 -31.83 -30.74 -23.34
CA VAL A 11 -32.11 -29.63 -22.42
C VAL A 11 -31.41 -29.80 -21.07
N LEU A 12 -31.05 -31.01 -20.71
CA LEU A 12 -30.38 -31.29 -19.43
C LEU A 12 -28.87 -31.10 -19.44
N LEU A 13 -28.26 -30.86 -20.59
CA LEU A 13 -26.81 -30.68 -20.71
C LEU A 13 -26.34 -29.22 -20.61
N HIS A 14 -27.23 -28.26 -20.43
CA HIS A 14 -26.84 -26.85 -20.39
C HIS A 14 -26.79 -26.24 -18.99
N ALA A 15 -26.88 -27.03 -17.95
CA ALA A 15 -26.91 -26.54 -16.57
C ALA A 15 -25.56 -26.63 -15.83
N ALA A 16 -24.46 -26.84 -16.52
CA ALA A 16 -23.19 -27.04 -15.85
C ALA A 16 -22.07 -26.17 -16.42
N SER A 17 -22.26 -24.86 -16.39
CA SER A 17 -21.15 -23.97 -16.75
C SER A 17 -21.25 -22.62 -16.07
N HIS A 18 -21.54 -22.61 -14.80
CA HIS A 18 -21.33 -21.43 -13.98
C HIS A 18 -20.53 -21.82 -12.74
N ALA A 19 -19.39 -22.47 -12.98
CA ALA A 19 -18.36 -22.52 -11.98
C ALA A 19 -17.81 -21.09 -11.87
N GLY A 20 -18.37 -20.33 -10.94
CA GLY A 20 -17.98 -18.97 -10.70
C GLY A 20 -16.50 -18.89 -10.44
N ILE A 21 -15.81 -18.17 -11.27
CA ILE A 21 -14.46 -17.68 -11.03
C ILE A 21 -14.59 -16.66 -9.89
N LEU A 22 -14.58 -17.13 -8.67
CA LEU A 22 -14.71 -16.29 -7.46
C LEU A 22 -13.44 -16.26 -6.63
N THR A 23 -12.34 -16.80 -7.15
CA THR A 23 -11.15 -17.03 -6.33
C THR A 23 -10.16 -15.88 -6.33
N ASP A 24 -10.25 -14.91 -7.25
CA ASP A 24 -9.23 -13.88 -7.39
C ASP A 24 -9.49 -12.63 -6.52
N GLU A 25 -10.70 -12.42 -6.05
CA GLU A 25 -11.00 -11.22 -5.25
C GLU A 25 -10.41 -11.27 -3.83
N LYS A 26 -10.18 -12.44 -3.27
CA LYS A 26 -9.61 -12.58 -1.93
C LYS A 26 -8.13 -12.21 -1.83
N THR A 27 -7.40 -12.29 -2.93
CA THR A 27 -5.95 -12.00 -2.96
C THR A 27 -5.63 -10.55 -3.28
N ALA A 28 -6.60 -9.77 -3.73
CA ALA A 28 -6.43 -8.41 -4.22
C ALA A 28 -6.90 -7.33 -3.23
N LYS A 29 -7.12 -7.66 -1.96
CA LYS A 29 -7.50 -6.65 -0.96
C LYS A 29 -6.37 -5.67 -0.72
N THR A 30 -6.64 -4.43 -1.06
CA THR A 30 -5.76 -3.31 -0.81
C THR A 30 -6.47 -2.28 0.06
N ALA A 31 -5.69 -1.52 0.80
CA ALA A 31 -6.17 -0.39 1.58
C ALA A 31 -5.23 0.79 1.37
N LYS A 32 -5.70 1.97 1.72
CA LYS A 32 -4.90 3.19 1.72
C LYS A 32 -4.85 3.76 3.11
N ILE A 33 -3.69 4.26 3.50
CA ILE A 33 -3.52 5.07 4.71
C ILE A 33 -2.81 6.36 4.37
N THR A 34 -3.05 7.36 5.19
CA THR A 34 -2.33 8.63 5.17
C THR A 34 -1.55 8.76 6.46
N ILE A 35 -0.24 8.96 6.35
CA ILE A 35 0.68 9.11 7.48
C ILE A 35 1.25 10.52 7.43
N LYS A 36 1.10 11.26 8.52
CA LYS A 36 1.76 12.56 8.68
C LYS A 36 3.23 12.33 8.96
N THR A 37 4.10 12.97 8.18
CA THR A 37 5.55 12.82 8.32
C THR A 37 6.22 14.12 8.72
N SER A 38 7.49 14.04 9.10
CA SER A 38 8.37 15.19 9.35
C SER A 38 9.20 15.59 8.12
N ALA A 39 8.79 15.20 6.93
CA ALA A 39 9.46 15.58 5.70
C ALA A 39 9.41 17.09 5.47
N VAL A 40 10.53 17.70 5.06
CA VAL A 40 10.66 19.16 4.90
C VAL A 40 11.13 19.61 3.51
N CYS A 41 11.61 18.70 2.67
CA CYS A 41 12.17 19.05 1.36
C CYS A 41 12.01 17.95 0.32
N GLN A 42 12.33 18.25 -0.92
CA GLN A 42 12.24 17.29 -2.03
C GLN A 42 13.11 16.05 -1.79
N GLN A 43 14.31 16.22 -1.21
CA GLN A 43 15.16 15.07 -0.88
C GLN A 43 14.51 14.13 0.16
N CYS A 44 13.76 14.69 1.10
CA CYS A 44 12.98 13.90 2.06
C CYS A 44 11.92 13.07 1.36
N LYS A 45 11.16 13.71 0.45
CA LYS A 45 10.14 13.05 -0.36
C LYS A 45 10.74 11.89 -1.15
N ASP A 46 11.80 12.15 -1.88
CA ASP A 46 12.46 11.14 -2.72
C ASP A 46 12.94 9.94 -1.88
N ARG A 47 13.54 10.24 -0.72
CA ARG A 47 14.03 9.20 0.20
C ARG A 47 12.90 8.35 0.76
N ILE A 48 11.84 8.98 1.24
CA ILE A 48 10.68 8.26 1.81
C ILE A 48 10.01 7.42 0.74
N GLU A 49 9.68 8.02 -0.40
CA GLU A 49 9.00 7.30 -1.49
C GLU A 49 9.82 6.11 -1.98
N LYS A 50 11.13 6.31 -2.19
CA LYS A 50 12.02 5.25 -2.63
C LYS A 50 12.08 4.08 -1.64
N ASN A 51 12.28 4.37 -0.36
CA ASN A 51 12.39 3.32 0.65
C ASN A 51 11.06 2.62 0.91
N MET A 52 9.98 3.37 1.00
CA MET A 52 8.65 2.80 1.23
C MET A 52 8.14 1.98 0.05
N ALA A 53 8.55 2.28 -1.18
CA ALA A 53 8.19 1.49 -2.35
C ALA A 53 8.72 0.05 -2.29
N PHE A 54 9.80 -0.18 -1.56
CA PHE A 54 10.37 -1.52 -1.35
C PHE A 54 9.86 -2.21 -0.09
N GLU A 55 9.04 -1.53 0.72
CA GLU A 55 8.51 -2.12 1.93
C GLU A 55 7.50 -3.23 1.60
N LYS A 56 7.55 -4.30 2.38
CA LYS A 56 6.67 -5.46 2.15
C LYS A 56 5.20 -5.06 2.10
N GLY A 57 4.52 -5.47 1.06
CA GLY A 57 3.08 -5.25 0.91
C GLY A 57 2.68 -3.90 0.34
N VAL A 58 3.62 -2.98 0.17
CA VAL A 58 3.35 -1.67 -0.42
C VAL A 58 3.15 -1.78 -1.93
N ARG A 59 2.12 -1.11 -2.43
CA ARG A 59 1.81 -1.04 -3.86
C ARG A 59 2.14 0.31 -4.46
N SER A 60 1.82 1.37 -3.76
CA SER A 60 2.14 2.72 -4.20
C SER A 60 2.36 3.64 -3.02
N VAL A 61 3.17 4.66 -3.24
CA VAL A 61 3.56 5.65 -2.23
C VAL A 61 3.60 7.01 -2.87
N VAL A 62 2.95 7.99 -2.27
CA VAL A 62 3.01 9.39 -2.70
C VAL A 62 3.09 10.30 -1.48
N LEU A 63 4.12 11.14 -1.42
CA LEU A 63 4.25 12.16 -0.39
C LEU A 63 3.91 13.54 -0.94
N ASP A 64 2.97 14.20 -0.31
CA ASP A 64 2.66 15.61 -0.57
C ASP A 64 3.51 16.48 0.38
N LEU A 65 4.44 17.26 -0.19
CA LEU A 65 5.31 18.13 0.61
C LEU A 65 4.58 19.30 1.27
N LYS A 66 3.48 19.77 0.70
CA LYS A 66 2.71 20.87 1.26
C LYS A 66 2.05 20.47 2.58
N THR A 67 1.46 19.29 2.60
CA THR A 67 0.78 18.75 3.78
C THR A 67 1.68 17.86 4.61
N LYS A 68 2.82 17.41 4.07
CA LYS A 68 3.74 16.41 4.66
C LYS A 68 3.07 15.04 4.85
N GLU A 69 1.99 14.80 4.14
CA GLU A 69 1.24 13.57 4.22
C GLU A 69 1.72 12.55 3.20
N LEU A 70 2.00 11.35 3.69
CA LEU A 70 2.37 10.19 2.91
C LEU A 70 1.14 9.30 2.72
N THR A 71 0.69 9.16 1.48
CA THR A 71 -0.37 8.21 1.13
C THR A 71 0.26 6.90 0.68
N VAL A 72 -0.08 5.81 1.35
CA VAL A 72 0.43 4.48 1.05
C VAL A 72 -0.75 3.57 0.70
N GLU A 73 -0.70 2.98 -0.48
CA GLU A 73 -1.57 1.87 -0.85
C GLU A 73 -0.84 0.56 -0.60
N TYR A 74 -1.48 -0.36 0.10
CA TYR A 74 -0.84 -1.60 0.53
C TYR A 74 -1.80 -2.79 0.50
N ARG A 75 -1.23 -3.99 0.44
CA ARG A 75 -1.97 -5.25 0.53
C ARG A 75 -2.22 -5.61 1.99
N THR A 76 -3.48 -5.70 2.38
CA THR A 76 -3.89 -5.97 3.76
C THR A 76 -3.44 -7.35 4.28
N ALA A 77 -3.22 -8.29 3.38
CA ALA A 77 -2.70 -9.62 3.74
C ALA A 77 -1.18 -9.62 4.03
N LYS A 78 -0.45 -8.58 3.64
CA LYS A 78 1.01 -8.52 3.72
C LYS A 78 1.54 -7.58 4.79
N THR A 79 0.81 -6.51 5.08
CA THR A 79 1.23 -5.49 6.03
C THR A 79 0.02 -4.81 6.65
N ASN A 80 0.26 -3.87 7.55
CA ASN A 80 -0.76 -3.10 8.24
C ASN A 80 -0.26 -1.68 8.54
N PRO A 81 -1.15 -0.75 8.96
CA PRO A 81 -0.77 0.63 9.25
C PRO A 81 0.38 0.78 10.23
N GLU A 82 0.40 0.02 11.30
CA GLU A 82 1.44 0.12 12.32
C GLU A 82 2.83 -0.25 11.78
N LYS A 83 2.91 -1.33 11.01
CA LYS A 83 4.17 -1.73 10.35
C LYS A 83 4.64 -0.70 9.34
N LEU A 84 3.72 -0.06 8.62
CA LEU A 84 4.06 0.98 7.67
C LEU A 84 4.57 2.25 8.36
N LYS A 85 3.96 2.67 9.47
CA LYS A 85 4.47 3.76 10.30
C LYS A 85 5.86 3.44 10.85
N THR A 86 6.05 2.24 11.36
CA THR A 86 7.37 1.78 11.84
C THR A 86 8.41 1.84 10.73
N ALA A 87 8.07 1.45 9.52
CA ALA A 87 8.97 1.55 8.38
C ALA A 87 9.39 3.00 8.09
N VAL A 88 8.47 3.96 8.17
CA VAL A 88 8.78 5.38 8.02
C VAL A 88 9.76 5.85 9.11
N THR A 89 9.53 5.45 10.36
CA THR A 89 10.44 5.83 11.47
C THR A 89 11.86 5.29 11.27
N LYS A 90 12.00 4.12 10.73
CA LYS A 90 13.31 3.52 10.42
C LYS A 90 14.08 4.21 9.30
N ILE A 91 13.37 4.95 8.44
CA ILE A 91 13.99 5.80 7.42
C ILE A 91 14.57 7.08 8.05
N GLY A 92 14.04 7.49 9.21
CA GLY A 92 14.48 8.67 9.95
C GLY A 92 13.44 9.79 10.07
N TYR A 93 12.17 9.49 9.80
CA TYR A 93 11.08 10.48 9.84
C TYR A 93 10.01 10.10 10.84
N ASP A 94 9.36 11.09 11.43
CA ASP A 94 8.18 10.83 12.26
C ASP A 94 7.05 10.26 11.40
N ALA A 95 6.23 9.43 11.99
CA ALA A 95 5.06 8.82 11.37
C ALA A 95 3.86 8.95 12.32
N ASP A 96 3.02 9.94 12.09
CA ASP A 96 1.94 10.33 13.02
C ASP A 96 2.49 10.55 14.44
N GLU A 97 2.02 9.77 15.42
CA GLU A 97 2.46 9.82 16.81
C GLU A 97 3.81 9.13 17.09
N MET A 98 4.30 8.38 16.12
CA MET A 98 5.57 7.64 16.27
C MET A 98 6.75 8.54 15.91
N GLU A 99 7.68 8.68 16.84
CA GLU A 99 8.91 9.44 16.58
C GLU A 99 9.88 8.67 15.69
N ALA A 100 10.65 9.39 14.89
CA ALA A 100 11.71 8.82 14.08
C ALA A 100 12.70 8.02 14.94
N ASP A 101 13.22 6.95 14.39
CA ASP A 101 14.37 6.25 14.98
C ASP A 101 15.54 7.23 15.11
N THR A 102 16.09 7.36 16.32
CA THR A 102 17.11 8.35 16.63
C THR A 102 18.35 8.19 15.73
N LYS A 103 18.83 6.97 15.57
CA LYS A 103 20.03 6.70 14.77
C LYS A 103 19.81 6.98 13.30
N ALA A 104 18.62 6.63 12.78
CA ALA A 104 18.25 6.92 11.41
C ALA A 104 18.12 8.43 11.19
N TYR A 105 17.49 9.14 12.10
CA TYR A 105 17.37 10.60 12.05
C TYR A 105 18.73 11.31 12.03
N GLU A 106 19.65 10.87 12.90
CA GLU A 106 21.02 11.43 12.97
C GLU A 106 21.78 11.32 11.64
N LYS A 107 21.51 10.25 10.89
CA LYS A 107 22.14 10.00 9.58
C LYS A 107 21.54 10.82 8.44
N LEU A 108 20.41 11.49 8.65
CA LEU A 108 19.80 12.31 7.61
C LEU A 108 20.72 13.49 7.27
N PRO A 109 20.75 13.91 5.99
CA PRO A 109 21.39 15.17 5.62
C PRO A 109 20.78 16.32 6.39
N THR A 110 21.55 17.37 6.63
CA THR A 110 21.11 18.56 7.37
C THR A 110 19.82 19.14 6.80
N CYS A 111 19.67 19.18 5.48
CA CYS A 111 18.48 19.68 4.80
C CYS A 111 17.21 18.84 5.05
N CYS A 112 17.35 17.62 5.56
CA CYS A 112 16.23 16.71 5.86
C CYS A 112 15.87 16.68 7.33
N LYS A 113 16.58 17.42 8.17
CA LYS A 113 16.28 17.49 9.60
C LYS A 113 15.19 18.51 9.86
N LYS A 114 14.41 18.31 10.93
CA LYS A 114 13.24 19.13 11.29
C LYS A 114 13.56 20.61 11.40
N ASP A 115 14.77 20.94 11.86
CA ASP A 115 15.23 22.29 12.11
C ASP A 115 15.98 22.89 10.90
N ALA A 116 15.90 22.24 9.74
CA ALA A 116 16.53 22.74 8.54
C ALA A 116 15.93 24.10 8.13
N PRO A 117 16.74 25.06 7.72
CA PRO A 117 16.21 26.31 7.20
C PRO A 117 15.37 26.04 5.94
N PRO A 118 14.34 26.84 5.69
CA PRO A 118 13.51 26.69 4.50
C PRO A 118 14.33 26.89 3.23
N HIS A 119 14.06 26.05 2.22
CA HIS A 119 14.71 26.07 0.92
C HIS A 119 13.79 26.65 -0.14
#